data_17be91f09aa8159e5a9c958940fec7cc
#
_entry.id   17be91f09aa8159e5a9c958940fec7cc
#
_cell.length_a   1.000
_cell.length_b   1.000
_cell.length_c   1.000
_cell.angle_alpha   90.00
_cell.angle_beta   90.00
_cell.angle_gamma   90.00
#
_symmetry.space_group_name_H-M   'P 1'
#
loop_
_entity.id
_entity.type
_entity.pdbx_description
1 polymer ?
#
loop_
_entity_poly.entity_id
_entity_poly.type
_entity_poly.pdbx_seq_one_letter_code
_entity_poly.pdbx_strand_id
1 'polypeptide(L)'
;LPDSNALAIEIKSSWVEASTLPNPQDYVTVNAIIPTYDTTNNQIWKPNGEKKAKMALIGIHIVGSVAHHPEMIWATFEHESNTPNAKYQYVDSTKAKTVKTVPQDKGTGWLFSNTTDTALTAYNNSHMTDTTATGAATDNIIATPGNTISPSNTMQTLPWGSAWGQPTNQQDSSSAASNSEIISINNNVRGMIPGEDIRKNYLFIGAIWTFKGTPPTGNGYDQNPVNPPASGTTIGTSVLANTTMETYFQSPNFSCFTCHSDSPASFAPASISHIFSKLEPLYRVHDQLNKKKK
;
A
#
# COMPACT_ATOMS: atom_id res chain seq x y z
N LEU A 1 2.67 -23.74 20.72
CA LEU A 1 3.90 -23.00 20.39
C LEU A 1 3.98 -21.78 21.28
N PRO A 2 5.14 -21.42 21.83
CA PRO A 2 5.30 -20.14 22.50
C PRO A 2 4.95 -19.00 21.55
N ASP A 3 4.25 -17.97 22.02
CA ASP A 3 3.82 -16.82 21.18
C ASP A 3 5.00 -16.15 20.45
N SER A 4 6.18 -16.18 21.03
CA SER A 4 7.42 -15.67 20.41
C SER A 4 7.82 -16.35 19.09
N ASN A 5 7.27 -17.53 18.80
CA ASN A 5 7.53 -18.30 17.59
C ASN A 5 6.31 -18.36 16.65
N ALA A 6 5.19 -17.75 17.03
CA ALA A 6 4.03 -17.66 16.18
C ALA A 6 4.27 -16.53 15.14
N LEU A 7 4.37 -16.91 13.87
CA LEU A 7 4.45 -15.98 12.76
C LEU A 7 3.12 -15.95 12.04
N ALA A 8 2.42 -14.81 12.10
CA ALA A 8 1.28 -14.54 11.26
C ALA A 8 1.71 -13.55 10.18
N ILE A 9 1.39 -13.86 8.93
CA ILE A 9 1.63 -12.99 7.78
C ILE A 9 0.33 -12.85 7.02
N GLU A 10 -0.06 -11.59 6.80
CA GLU A 10 -1.16 -11.23 5.91
C GLU A 10 -0.59 -10.55 4.67
N ILE A 11 -1.16 -10.85 3.52
CA ILE A 11 -0.75 -10.28 2.25
C ILE A 11 -1.98 -9.73 1.54
N LYS A 12 -1.88 -8.45 1.14
CA LYS A 12 -2.80 -7.82 0.19
C LYS A 12 -2.00 -7.43 -1.04
N SER A 13 -2.45 -7.79 -2.23
CA SER A 13 -1.70 -7.57 -3.46
C SER A 13 -2.57 -7.02 -4.57
N SER A 14 -1.97 -6.21 -5.42
CA SER A 14 -2.60 -5.60 -6.59
C SER A 14 -1.95 -6.14 -7.87
N TRP A 15 -2.77 -6.44 -8.87
CA TRP A 15 -2.37 -7.15 -10.08
C TRP A 15 -2.99 -6.51 -11.32
N VAL A 16 -2.26 -6.54 -12.44
CA VAL A 16 -2.76 -6.20 -13.76
C VAL A 16 -2.52 -7.36 -14.73
N GLU A 17 -3.24 -7.40 -15.84
CA GLU A 17 -2.93 -8.39 -16.87
C GLU A 17 -1.54 -8.16 -17.46
N ALA A 18 -0.71 -9.19 -17.46
CA ALA A 18 0.67 -9.08 -17.98
C ALA A 18 0.72 -8.71 -19.47
N SER A 19 -0.32 -9.06 -20.24
CA SER A 19 -0.45 -8.71 -21.65
C SER A 19 -0.63 -7.22 -21.92
N THR A 20 -0.98 -6.43 -20.91
CA THR A 20 -1.13 -4.97 -21.04
C THR A 20 0.18 -4.22 -20.77
N LEU A 21 1.20 -4.92 -20.33
CA LEU A 21 2.48 -4.32 -19.94
C LEU A 21 3.49 -4.35 -21.12
N PRO A 22 4.30 -3.31 -21.27
CA PRO A 22 5.35 -3.30 -22.30
C PRO A 22 6.45 -4.34 -22.03
N ASN A 23 6.78 -4.60 -20.77
CA ASN A 23 7.84 -5.51 -20.34
C ASN A 23 7.35 -6.49 -19.27
N PRO A 24 6.46 -7.44 -19.58
CA PRO A 24 5.87 -8.33 -18.57
C PRO A 24 6.87 -9.27 -17.89
N GLN A 25 8.05 -9.46 -18.46
CA GLN A 25 9.14 -10.24 -17.87
C GLN A 25 9.78 -9.58 -16.65
N ASP A 26 9.56 -8.29 -16.44
CA ASP A 26 10.12 -7.52 -15.31
C ASP A 26 9.27 -7.66 -14.04
N TYR A 27 8.18 -8.42 -14.11
CA TYR A 27 7.19 -8.57 -13.04
C TYR A 27 7.10 -10.00 -12.53
N VAL A 28 6.84 -10.14 -11.23
CA VAL A 28 6.37 -11.41 -10.67
C VAL A 28 4.98 -11.71 -11.24
N THR A 29 4.80 -12.91 -11.78
CA THR A 29 3.55 -13.26 -12.47
C THR A 29 2.91 -14.54 -11.94
N VAL A 30 1.57 -14.59 -12.00
CA VAL A 30 0.78 -15.79 -11.69
C VAL A 30 -0.29 -15.98 -12.76
N ASN A 31 -0.76 -17.21 -12.92
CA ASN A 31 -1.96 -17.49 -13.72
C ASN A 31 -3.19 -17.45 -12.81
N ALA A 32 -4.21 -16.73 -13.20
CA ALA A 32 -5.44 -16.58 -12.45
C ALA A 32 -6.67 -16.63 -13.35
N ILE A 33 -7.83 -16.89 -12.74
CA ILE A 33 -9.14 -16.63 -13.34
C ILE A 33 -9.57 -15.27 -12.82
N ILE A 34 -9.89 -14.37 -13.73
CA ILE A 34 -10.30 -13.00 -13.41
C ILE A 34 -11.66 -12.68 -13.99
N PRO A 35 -12.45 -11.81 -13.33
CA PRO A 35 -13.70 -11.35 -13.90
C PRO A 35 -13.44 -10.52 -15.18
N THR A 36 -14.42 -10.56 -16.07
CA THR A 36 -14.49 -9.69 -17.25
C THR A 36 -15.69 -8.79 -17.15
N TYR A 37 -15.60 -7.63 -17.82
CA TYR A 37 -16.63 -6.60 -17.78
C TYR A 37 -17.02 -6.15 -19.19
N ASP A 38 -18.29 -5.87 -19.38
CA ASP A 38 -18.76 -5.08 -20.52
C ASP A 38 -18.43 -3.62 -20.25
N THR A 39 -17.50 -3.08 -21.03
CA THR A 39 -16.99 -1.71 -20.92
C THR A 39 -17.56 -0.74 -21.95
N THR A 40 -18.61 -1.13 -22.67
CA THR A 40 -19.25 -0.33 -23.74
C THR A 40 -19.89 0.94 -23.19
N ASN A 41 -20.34 0.92 -21.94
CA ASN A 41 -20.85 2.09 -21.24
C ASN A 41 -19.78 2.64 -20.29
N ASN A 42 -19.31 3.85 -20.56
CA ASN A 42 -18.26 4.50 -19.76
C ASN A 42 -18.75 5.05 -18.39
N GLN A 43 -20.01 4.86 -18.04
CA GLN A 43 -20.53 5.18 -16.71
C GLN A 43 -20.75 3.96 -15.83
N ILE A 44 -20.87 2.78 -16.43
CA ILE A 44 -21.09 1.54 -15.70
C ILE A 44 -20.52 0.34 -16.47
N TRP A 45 -19.61 -0.35 -15.84
CA TRP A 45 -19.10 -1.62 -16.33
C TRP A 45 -19.76 -2.77 -15.57
N LYS A 46 -20.35 -3.69 -16.31
CA LYS A 46 -21.09 -4.83 -15.75
C LYS A 46 -20.30 -6.11 -15.91
N PRO A 47 -20.26 -6.99 -14.91
CA PRO A 47 -19.67 -8.31 -15.07
C PRO A 47 -20.28 -9.04 -16.25
N ASN A 48 -19.46 -9.63 -17.10
CA ASN A 48 -19.91 -10.40 -18.28
C ASN A 48 -19.25 -11.77 -18.42
N GLY A 49 -18.62 -12.27 -17.35
CA GLY A 49 -18.01 -13.57 -17.30
C GLY A 49 -16.62 -13.56 -16.64
N GLU A 50 -15.86 -14.60 -16.97
CA GLU A 50 -14.50 -14.80 -16.44
C GLU A 50 -13.55 -15.24 -17.58
N LYS A 51 -12.27 -14.98 -17.39
CA LYS A 51 -11.21 -15.49 -18.27
C LYS A 51 -9.98 -15.94 -17.50
N LYS A 52 -9.21 -16.85 -18.08
CA LYS A 52 -7.86 -17.16 -17.61
C LYS A 52 -6.90 -16.08 -18.13
N ALA A 53 -6.10 -15.53 -17.23
CA ALA A 53 -5.11 -14.53 -17.59
C ALA A 53 -3.81 -14.75 -16.80
N LYS A 54 -2.69 -14.33 -17.38
CA LYS A 54 -1.42 -14.18 -16.67
C LYS A 54 -1.41 -12.79 -16.06
N MET A 55 -1.32 -12.74 -14.73
CA MET A 55 -1.35 -11.49 -13.96
C MET A 55 0.05 -11.11 -13.52
N ALA A 56 0.36 -9.83 -13.54
CA ALA A 56 1.61 -9.22 -13.08
C ALA A 56 1.37 -8.48 -11.76
N LEU A 57 2.20 -8.76 -10.76
CA LEU A 57 2.17 -8.08 -9.47
C LEU A 57 2.64 -6.65 -9.63
N ILE A 58 1.86 -5.68 -9.17
CA ILE A 58 2.21 -4.26 -9.24
C ILE A 58 2.37 -3.61 -7.88
N GLY A 59 1.74 -4.15 -6.85
CA GLY A 59 1.87 -3.66 -5.46
C GLY A 59 1.54 -4.77 -4.47
N ILE A 60 2.17 -4.71 -3.29
CA ILE A 60 1.95 -5.70 -2.23
C ILE A 60 2.14 -5.07 -0.85
N HIS A 61 1.16 -5.31 0.03
CA HIS A 61 1.33 -5.16 1.48
C HIS A 61 1.74 -6.49 2.09
N ILE A 62 2.72 -6.44 2.97
CA ILE A 62 3.14 -7.55 3.81
C ILE A 62 2.99 -7.08 5.24
N VAL A 63 2.05 -7.70 5.95
CA VAL A 63 1.75 -7.39 7.34
C VAL A 63 2.12 -8.61 8.17
N GLY A 64 3.08 -8.46 9.05
CA GLY A 64 3.67 -9.60 9.76
C GLY A 64 3.91 -9.35 11.23
N SER A 65 3.58 -10.34 12.06
CA SER A 65 3.96 -10.33 13.46
C SER A 65 5.46 -10.64 13.60
N VAL A 66 6.13 -9.87 14.43
CA VAL A 66 7.51 -10.12 14.84
C VAL A 66 7.61 -10.06 16.36
N ALA A 67 8.70 -10.55 16.92
CA ALA A 67 8.91 -10.51 18.37
C ALA A 67 8.74 -9.08 18.90
N HIS A 68 7.96 -8.93 19.95
CA HIS A 68 7.62 -7.66 20.60
C HIS A 68 6.71 -6.71 19.81
N HIS A 69 6.18 -7.16 18.65
CA HIS A 69 5.25 -6.40 17.83
C HIS A 69 4.00 -7.24 17.50
N PRO A 70 3.13 -7.53 18.49
CA PRO A 70 1.90 -8.28 18.27
C PRO A 70 0.89 -7.52 17.41
N GLU A 71 1.04 -6.20 17.31
CA GLU A 71 0.26 -5.32 16.43
C GLU A 71 0.62 -5.47 14.95
N MET A 72 1.64 -6.26 14.65
CA MET A 72 2.22 -6.46 13.34
C MET A 72 2.98 -5.24 12.79
N ILE A 73 3.96 -5.51 11.94
CA ILE A 73 4.64 -4.50 11.13
C ILE A 73 3.96 -4.48 9.75
N TRP A 74 3.57 -3.30 9.33
CA TRP A 74 2.82 -3.05 8.11
C TRP A 74 3.74 -2.45 7.05
N ALA A 75 4.16 -3.24 6.09
CA ALA A 75 5.09 -2.83 5.04
C ALA A 75 4.41 -2.84 3.67
N THR A 76 4.79 -1.91 2.80
CA THR A 76 4.31 -1.87 1.42
C THR A 76 5.45 -1.78 0.42
N PHE A 77 5.22 -2.45 -0.71
CA PHE A 77 6.13 -2.48 -1.84
C PHE A 77 5.37 -2.19 -3.12
N GLU A 78 6.02 -1.51 -4.05
CA GLU A 78 5.48 -1.20 -5.37
C GLU A 78 6.49 -1.51 -6.46
N HIS A 79 6.01 -1.91 -7.64
CA HIS A 79 6.88 -2.00 -8.80
C HIS A 79 7.33 -0.61 -9.24
N GLU A 80 8.61 -0.46 -9.55
CA GLU A 80 9.23 0.85 -9.83
C GLU A 80 8.65 1.57 -11.06
N SER A 81 7.91 0.88 -11.94
CA SER A 81 7.26 1.46 -13.12
C SER A 81 5.83 1.93 -12.88
N ASN A 82 5.29 1.88 -11.67
CA ASN A 82 3.87 2.17 -11.44
C ASN A 82 3.52 3.63 -11.70
N THR A 83 4.20 4.55 -11.03
CA THR A 83 3.89 5.98 -11.04
C THR A 83 5.16 6.82 -10.97
N PRO A 84 5.15 8.02 -11.54
CA PRO A 84 6.22 8.99 -11.29
C PRO A 84 6.16 9.51 -9.85
N ASN A 85 7.32 9.90 -9.34
CA ASN A 85 7.46 10.54 -8.05
C ASN A 85 7.34 12.06 -8.17
N ALA A 86 6.68 12.71 -7.24
CA ALA A 86 6.81 14.16 -7.02
C ALA A 86 8.23 14.51 -6.57
N LYS A 87 8.56 15.78 -6.63
CA LYS A 87 9.83 16.30 -6.08
C LYS A 87 9.97 15.93 -4.59
N TYR A 88 11.13 15.41 -4.21
CA TYR A 88 11.43 15.07 -2.82
C TYR A 88 12.87 15.44 -2.44
N GLN A 89 13.16 15.36 -1.14
CA GLN A 89 14.48 15.58 -0.61
C GLN A 89 14.99 14.35 0.17
N TYR A 90 16.31 14.22 0.22
CA TYR A 90 17.01 13.24 1.04
C TYR A 90 18.29 13.82 1.60
N VAL A 91 18.83 13.24 2.65
CA VAL A 91 20.13 13.61 3.22
C VAL A 91 21.22 12.76 2.56
N ASP A 92 22.18 13.42 1.96
CA ASP A 92 23.35 12.76 1.37
C ASP A 92 24.16 12.02 2.45
N SER A 93 24.60 10.81 2.14
CA SER A 93 25.46 9.99 3.02
C SER A 93 26.89 10.50 3.16
N THR A 94 27.27 11.54 2.41
CA THR A 94 28.59 12.17 2.52
C THR A 94 28.83 12.78 3.92
N LYS A 95 30.08 13.03 4.25
CA LYS A 95 30.46 13.59 5.56
C LYS A 95 29.73 14.90 5.90
N ALA A 96 29.31 15.66 4.90
CA ALA A 96 28.60 16.92 5.08
C ALA A 96 27.12 16.75 5.43
N LYS A 97 26.53 15.57 5.27
CA LYS A 97 25.08 15.29 5.49
C LYS A 97 24.17 16.39 4.92
N THR A 98 24.44 16.79 3.68
CA THR A 98 23.68 17.84 3.03
C THR A 98 22.36 17.34 2.49
N VAL A 99 21.32 18.18 2.60
CA VAL A 99 20.03 17.89 1.97
C VAL A 99 20.17 18.06 0.46
N LYS A 100 19.76 17.05 -0.27
CA LYS A 100 19.70 17.02 -1.74
C LYS A 100 18.25 16.99 -2.18
N THR A 101 17.98 17.63 -3.30
CA THR A 101 16.65 17.63 -3.92
C THR A 101 16.68 16.76 -5.18
N VAL A 102 15.73 15.82 -5.26
CA VAL A 102 15.41 15.09 -6.49
C VAL A 102 14.20 15.80 -7.12
N PRO A 103 14.32 16.24 -8.37
CA PRO A 103 13.18 16.85 -9.07
C PRO A 103 12.08 15.82 -9.31
N GLN A 104 10.86 16.29 -9.60
CA GLN A 104 9.78 15.43 -10.03
C GLN A 104 10.20 14.61 -11.25
N ASP A 105 9.81 13.34 -11.27
CA ASP A 105 10.00 12.47 -12.43
C ASP A 105 9.23 13.02 -13.64
N LYS A 106 9.85 12.95 -14.80
CA LYS A 106 9.31 13.46 -16.05
C LYS A 106 9.14 12.36 -17.07
N GLY A 107 8.32 12.64 -18.08
CA GLY A 107 8.08 11.76 -19.20
C GLY A 107 6.81 10.92 -19.06
N THR A 108 6.70 9.96 -19.96
CA THR A 108 5.58 9.03 -20.09
C THR A 108 6.08 7.60 -19.98
N GLY A 109 5.19 6.64 -19.88
CA GLY A 109 5.56 5.22 -19.80
C GLY A 109 5.37 4.61 -18.43
N TRP A 110 4.79 5.35 -17.49
CA TRP A 110 4.34 4.83 -16.21
C TRP A 110 3.02 4.07 -16.37
N LEU A 111 2.85 3.02 -15.59
CA LEU A 111 1.66 2.18 -15.70
C LEU A 111 0.36 2.95 -15.41
N PHE A 112 0.38 3.84 -14.42
CA PHE A 112 -0.79 4.63 -13.99
C PHE A 112 -0.73 6.11 -14.39
N SER A 113 0.19 6.49 -15.25
CA SER A 113 0.33 7.86 -15.72
C SER A 113 0.85 7.89 -17.14
N ASN A 114 -0.02 8.25 -18.06
CA ASN A 114 0.28 8.29 -19.50
C ASN A 114 0.18 9.70 -20.11
N THR A 115 0.02 10.72 -19.27
CA THR A 115 -0.06 12.12 -19.70
C THR A 115 1.21 12.90 -19.35
N THR A 116 1.24 14.15 -19.76
CA THR A 116 2.34 15.08 -19.47
C THR A 116 2.36 15.48 -17.99
N ASP A 117 3.50 15.94 -17.51
CA ASP A 117 3.78 16.33 -16.12
C ASP A 117 2.74 17.28 -15.49
N THR A 118 2.03 18.07 -16.30
CA THR A 118 1.07 19.06 -15.83
C THR A 118 -0.29 18.49 -15.42
N ALA A 119 -0.60 17.25 -15.83
CA ALA A 119 -1.88 16.60 -15.55
C ALA A 119 -1.79 15.56 -14.43
N LEU A 120 -0.61 15.37 -13.83
CA LEU A 120 -0.39 14.42 -12.75
C LEU A 120 -1.05 14.92 -11.45
N THR A 121 -1.71 14.01 -10.75
CA THR A 121 -2.41 14.29 -9.49
C THR A 121 -2.04 13.29 -8.39
N ALA A 122 -2.32 13.66 -7.15
CA ALA A 122 -2.19 12.76 -5.99
C ALA A 122 -3.21 11.62 -6.01
N TYR A 123 -4.24 11.74 -6.84
CA TYR A 123 -5.39 10.85 -6.80
C TYR A 123 -5.45 9.99 -8.07
N ASN A 124 -6.01 8.81 -7.92
CA ASN A 124 -6.49 8.07 -9.07
C ASN A 124 -7.71 8.81 -9.64
N ASN A 125 -7.57 9.42 -10.81
CA ASN A 125 -8.64 10.16 -11.45
C ASN A 125 -9.43 9.33 -12.47
N SER A 126 -9.38 7.99 -12.37
CA SER A 126 -10.22 7.09 -13.17
C SER A 126 -11.73 7.27 -12.89
N HIS A 127 -12.07 7.96 -11.81
CA HIS A 127 -13.45 8.27 -11.40
C HIS A 127 -14.34 7.03 -11.21
N MET A 128 -13.74 5.92 -10.77
CA MET A 128 -14.46 4.66 -10.53
C MET A 128 -14.79 4.46 -9.06
N THR A 129 -15.93 3.84 -8.81
CA THR A 129 -16.29 3.26 -7.52
C THR A 129 -16.87 1.87 -7.73
N ASP A 130 -16.60 0.98 -6.79
CA ASP A 130 -17.19 -0.37 -6.77
C ASP A 130 -18.53 -0.32 -6.03
N THR A 131 -19.58 -0.89 -6.63
CA THR A 131 -20.90 -0.96 -6.01
C THR A 131 -20.96 -1.97 -4.87
N THR A 132 -20.04 -2.91 -4.78
CA THR A 132 -19.96 -3.83 -3.63
C THR A 132 -19.68 -3.09 -2.32
N ALA A 133 -18.95 -1.99 -2.36
CA ALA A 133 -18.67 -1.14 -1.20
C ALA A 133 -19.92 -0.46 -0.64
N THR A 134 -20.99 -0.32 -1.41
CA THR A 134 -22.26 0.27 -1.00
C THR A 134 -23.30 -0.75 -0.54
N GLY A 135 -22.94 -2.04 -0.48
CA GLY A 135 -23.87 -3.13 -0.13
C GLY A 135 -24.85 -3.50 -1.22
N ALA A 136 -24.74 -2.94 -2.41
CA ALA A 136 -25.50 -3.37 -3.59
C ALA A 136 -24.74 -4.54 -4.23
N ALA A 137 -25.28 -5.73 -4.12
CA ALA A 137 -24.66 -6.98 -4.60
C ALA A 137 -24.66 -7.11 -6.13
N THR A 138 -24.16 -6.13 -6.85
CA THR A 138 -24.20 -6.13 -8.33
C THR A 138 -22.83 -6.32 -8.98
N ASP A 139 -21.74 -6.29 -8.23
CA ASP A 139 -20.36 -6.38 -8.74
C ASP A 139 -20.05 -5.42 -9.92
N ASN A 140 -20.86 -4.40 -10.11
CA ASN A 140 -20.66 -3.40 -11.14
C ASN A 140 -19.58 -2.42 -10.70
N ILE A 141 -18.79 -1.95 -11.66
CA ILE A 141 -17.91 -0.79 -11.48
C ILE A 141 -18.63 0.41 -12.08
N ILE A 142 -18.85 1.45 -11.31
CA ILE A 142 -19.58 2.65 -11.75
C ILE A 142 -18.72 3.90 -11.67
N ALA A 143 -18.98 4.84 -12.54
CA ALA A 143 -18.41 6.19 -12.44
C ALA A 143 -18.97 6.92 -11.22
N THR A 144 -18.15 7.71 -10.56
CA THR A 144 -18.63 8.66 -9.55
C THR A 144 -19.60 9.68 -10.20
N PRO A 145 -20.59 10.21 -9.47
CA PRO A 145 -21.57 11.12 -10.03
C PRO A 145 -20.94 12.28 -10.82
N GLY A 146 -21.43 12.52 -12.02
CA GLY A 146 -20.94 13.57 -12.90
C GLY A 146 -19.68 13.26 -13.70
N ASN A 147 -19.12 12.04 -13.56
CA ASN A 147 -17.90 11.61 -14.23
C ASN A 147 -18.14 10.41 -15.16
N THR A 148 -17.11 10.05 -15.88
CA THR A 148 -17.00 8.81 -16.66
C THR A 148 -15.78 8.03 -16.19
N ILE A 149 -15.80 6.71 -16.35
CA ILE A 149 -14.64 5.87 -16.09
C ILE A 149 -13.55 6.23 -17.11
N SER A 150 -12.38 6.57 -16.62
CA SER A 150 -11.25 7.03 -17.43
C SER A 150 -9.93 6.38 -16.99
N PRO A 151 -8.90 6.37 -17.83
CA PRO A 151 -7.57 5.90 -17.43
C PRO A 151 -7.03 6.69 -16.24
N SER A 152 -6.27 6.01 -15.39
CA SER A 152 -5.59 6.63 -14.24
C SER A 152 -4.51 7.61 -14.71
N ASN A 153 -4.29 8.65 -13.93
CA ASN A 153 -3.21 9.61 -14.12
C ASN A 153 -2.65 10.02 -12.76
N THR A 154 -1.91 9.12 -12.14
CA THR A 154 -1.52 9.15 -10.74
C THR A 154 -0.05 9.46 -10.58
N MET A 155 0.31 10.19 -9.53
CA MET A 155 1.65 10.48 -9.09
C MET A 155 1.81 10.07 -7.62
N GLN A 156 2.99 9.57 -7.26
CA GLN A 156 3.38 9.43 -5.86
C GLN A 156 3.72 10.82 -5.31
N THR A 157 2.80 11.44 -4.58
CA THR A 157 2.96 12.83 -4.12
C THR A 157 3.89 12.96 -2.91
N LEU A 158 4.00 11.89 -2.12
CA LEU A 158 4.85 11.82 -0.94
C LEU A 158 5.79 10.60 -1.06
N PRO A 159 6.74 10.62 -2.01
CA PRO A 159 7.68 9.52 -2.19
C PRO A 159 8.43 9.25 -0.88
N TRP A 160 8.57 7.99 -0.52
CA TRP A 160 9.24 7.52 0.68
C TRP A 160 8.57 7.93 2.02
N GLY A 161 7.33 8.43 1.95
CA GLY A 161 6.63 9.03 3.07
C GLY A 161 7.13 10.43 3.41
N SER A 162 6.47 11.07 4.35
CA SER A 162 6.93 12.33 4.93
C SER A 162 6.85 12.27 6.44
N ALA A 163 7.62 13.07 7.14
CA ALA A 163 7.45 13.23 8.57
C ALA A 163 6.09 13.87 8.85
N TRP A 164 5.41 13.35 9.87
CA TRP A 164 4.14 13.91 10.34
C TRP A 164 4.29 15.39 10.68
N GLY A 165 3.26 16.15 10.38
CA GLY A 165 3.24 17.59 10.65
C GLY A 165 3.83 18.48 9.57
N GLN A 166 4.54 17.90 8.61
CA GLN A 166 5.08 18.59 7.44
C GLN A 166 4.57 17.98 6.12
N PRO A 167 3.29 17.82 5.98
CA PRO A 167 2.69 16.97 4.95
C PRO A 167 2.83 17.50 3.53
N THR A 168 2.96 18.79 3.39
CA THR A 168 3.03 19.45 2.09
C THR A 168 4.43 19.97 1.77
N ASN A 169 5.34 19.92 2.75
CA ASN A 169 6.68 20.45 2.61
C ASN A 169 7.74 19.36 2.73
N GLN A 170 7.92 18.60 1.69
CA GLN A 170 9.01 17.63 1.56
C GLN A 170 10.41 18.27 1.52
N GLN A 171 10.49 19.53 1.77
CA GLN A 171 11.74 20.30 1.85
C GLN A 171 12.24 20.47 3.28
N ASP A 172 11.52 19.94 4.23
CA ASP A 172 11.92 19.89 5.63
C ASP A 172 13.05 18.87 5.83
N SER A 173 14.01 19.21 6.68
CA SER A 173 15.15 18.35 6.98
C SER A 173 14.75 17.03 7.66
N SER A 174 13.65 17.02 8.41
CA SER A 174 13.12 15.80 9.02
C SER A 174 12.54 14.85 7.99
N SER A 175 11.79 15.36 7.02
CA SER A 175 11.30 14.57 5.88
C SER A 175 12.45 14.02 5.04
N ALA A 176 13.49 14.82 4.81
CA ALA A 176 14.67 14.39 4.09
C ALA A 176 15.41 13.24 4.81
N ALA A 177 15.48 13.28 6.13
CA ALA A 177 16.08 12.20 6.92
C ALA A 177 15.28 10.91 6.81
N SER A 178 13.97 10.97 6.98
CA SER A 178 13.08 9.82 6.83
C SER A 178 13.14 9.21 5.43
N ASN A 179 13.11 10.03 4.39
CA ASN A 179 13.27 9.58 3.02
C ASN A 179 14.61 8.85 2.81
N SER A 180 15.69 9.35 3.42
CA SER A 180 17.01 8.74 3.32
C SER A 180 17.07 7.35 3.92
N GLU A 181 16.32 7.09 4.99
CA GLU A 181 16.24 5.76 5.60
C GLU A 181 15.61 4.75 4.64
N ILE A 182 14.47 5.09 4.05
CA ILE A 182 13.80 4.22 3.09
C ILE A 182 14.65 3.99 1.83
N ILE A 183 15.26 5.06 1.29
CA ILE A 183 16.15 4.98 0.13
C ILE A 183 17.37 4.10 0.45
N SER A 184 17.95 4.23 1.64
CA SER A 184 19.08 3.43 2.08
C SER A 184 18.74 1.95 2.20
N ILE A 185 17.57 1.62 2.75
CA ILE A 185 17.06 0.24 2.82
C ILE A 185 16.94 -0.34 1.41
N ASN A 186 16.29 0.38 0.49
CA ASN A 186 16.14 -0.06 -0.89
C ASN A 186 17.50 -0.32 -1.56
N ASN A 187 18.44 0.62 -1.46
CA ASN A 187 19.76 0.50 -2.07
C ASN A 187 20.53 -0.70 -1.52
N ASN A 188 20.50 -0.90 -0.20
CA ASN A 188 21.20 -2.01 0.45
C ASN A 188 20.58 -3.36 0.05
N VAL A 189 19.25 -3.48 0.11
CA VAL A 189 18.56 -4.75 -0.21
C VAL A 189 18.70 -5.08 -1.69
N ARG A 190 18.47 -4.10 -2.58
CA ARG A 190 18.62 -4.30 -4.04
C ARG A 190 20.05 -4.70 -4.41
N GLY A 191 21.04 -4.16 -3.70
CA GLY A 191 22.43 -4.55 -3.88
C GLY A 191 22.77 -6.00 -3.50
N MET A 192 21.97 -6.62 -2.63
CA MET A 192 22.10 -8.01 -2.21
C MET A 192 21.29 -8.99 -3.08
N ILE A 193 20.30 -8.51 -3.81
CA ILE A 193 19.48 -9.34 -4.69
C ILE A 193 20.28 -9.64 -5.97
N PRO A 194 20.36 -10.91 -6.41
CA PRO A 194 21.05 -11.28 -7.65
C PRO A 194 20.51 -10.50 -8.86
N GLY A 195 21.40 -10.19 -9.81
CA GLY A 195 21.08 -9.33 -10.93
C GLY A 195 19.87 -9.73 -11.77
N GLU A 196 19.65 -11.03 -11.95
CA GLU A 196 18.55 -11.60 -12.74
C GLU A 196 17.24 -11.77 -11.95
N ASP A 197 17.26 -11.47 -10.64
CA ASP A 197 16.08 -11.65 -9.80
C ASP A 197 15.15 -10.45 -9.95
N ILE A 198 13.96 -10.69 -10.51
CA ILE A 198 12.95 -9.66 -10.79
C ILE A 198 12.42 -8.97 -9.54
N ARG A 199 12.61 -9.54 -8.34
CA ARG A 199 12.18 -8.90 -7.07
C ARG A 199 12.90 -7.57 -6.82
N LYS A 200 14.05 -7.33 -7.42
CA LYS A 200 14.76 -6.04 -7.36
C LYS A 200 13.99 -4.88 -7.99
N ASN A 201 12.99 -5.18 -8.85
CA ASN A 201 12.15 -4.15 -9.49
C ASN A 201 11.03 -3.65 -8.56
N TYR A 202 10.93 -4.22 -7.35
CA TYR A 202 9.98 -3.77 -6.33
C TYR A 202 10.69 -2.93 -5.29
N LEU A 203 10.16 -1.73 -5.09
CA LEU A 203 10.67 -0.77 -4.12
C LEU A 203 9.90 -0.91 -2.81
N PHE A 204 10.62 -0.97 -1.71
CA PHE A 204 10.05 -0.77 -0.40
C PHE A 204 9.67 0.70 -0.26
N ILE A 205 8.40 0.99 -0.07
CA ILE A 205 7.86 2.35 0.07
C ILE A 205 7.93 2.82 1.51
N GLY A 206 7.77 1.90 2.44
CA GLY A 206 7.86 2.16 3.87
C GLY A 206 7.15 1.12 4.70
N ALA A 207 7.26 1.28 6.02
CA ALA A 207 6.55 0.46 6.99
C ALA A 207 6.14 1.28 8.21
N ILE A 208 5.06 0.84 8.86
CA ILE A 208 4.60 1.40 10.13
C ILE A 208 4.35 0.29 11.15
N TRP A 209 4.47 0.65 12.42
CA TRP A 209 4.16 -0.16 13.59
C TRP A 209 3.80 0.77 14.74
N THR A 210 3.67 0.26 15.96
CA THR A 210 3.36 1.11 17.12
C THR A 210 4.48 1.14 18.14
N PHE A 211 4.55 2.22 18.89
CA PHE A 211 5.49 2.33 20.00
C PHE A 211 5.12 1.35 21.12
N LYS A 212 6.12 0.62 21.62
CA LYS A 212 6.04 -0.44 22.62
C LYS A 212 5.21 -1.67 22.22
N GLY A 213 4.95 -1.90 20.94
CA GLY A 213 4.23 -3.09 20.51
C GLY A 213 2.82 -3.23 21.08
N THR A 214 2.18 -2.13 21.39
CA THR A 214 0.80 -2.11 21.90
C THR A 214 -0.17 -1.79 20.76
N PRO A 215 -1.45 -2.16 20.88
CA PRO A 215 -2.42 -1.90 19.84
C PRO A 215 -2.45 -0.44 19.39
N PRO A 216 -2.65 -0.17 18.09
CA PRO A 216 -2.73 1.19 17.58
C PRO A 216 -3.96 1.91 18.14
N THR A 217 -3.74 3.14 18.60
CA THR A 217 -4.80 3.96 19.21
C THR A 217 -5.62 4.76 18.20
N GLY A 218 -5.31 4.67 16.90
CA GLY A 218 -5.92 5.49 15.86
C GLY A 218 -5.48 6.94 15.88
N ASN A 219 -4.83 7.38 16.92
CA ASN A 219 -4.29 8.71 17.04
C ASN A 219 -2.94 8.78 16.33
N GLY A 220 -2.78 9.80 15.57
CA GLY A 220 -1.71 10.03 14.65
C GLY A 220 -0.31 9.73 15.15
N TYR A 221 0.58 9.88 14.26
CA TYR A 221 2.01 9.77 14.37
C TYR A 221 2.54 10.82 15.39
N ASP A 222 3.32 10.40 16.38
CA ASP A 222 3.96 11.33 17.30
C ASP A 222 5.23 11.93 16.68
N GLN A 223 5.26 13.23 16.63
CA GLN A 223 6.32 14.01 15.97
C GLN A 223 7.44 14.41 16.89
N ASN A 224 7.32 14.17 18.17
CA ASN A 224 8.29 14.68 19.11
C ASN A 224 9.33 13.61 19.50
N PRO A 225 10.49 13.56 18.82
CA PRO A 225 11.52 12.57 19.11
C PRO A 225 12.18 12.76 20.49
N VAL A 226 11.91 13.87 21.17
CA VAL A 226 12.51 14.22 22.47
C VAL A 226 11.75 13.61 23.62
N ASN A 227 10.43 13.41 23.49
CA ASN A 227 9.61 12.72 24.46
C ASN A 227 9.24 11.34 23.90
N PRO A 228 9.43 10.25 24.65
CA PRO A 228 8.97 8.97 24.17
C PRO A 228 7.46 9.04 23.88
N PRO A 229 7.02 8.58 22.71
CA PRO A 229 5.61 8.61 22.38
C PRO A 229 4.79 7.76 23.36
N ALA A 230 3.49 8.01 23.45
CA ALA A 230 2.58 7.17 24.20
C ALA A 230 2.53 5.76 23.59
N SER A 231 2.27 4.74 24.41
CA SER A 231 2.07 3.38 23.92
C SER A 231 0.93 3.35 22.88
N GLY A 232 1.10 2.62 21.78
CA GLY A 232 0.12 2.55 20.69
C GLY A 232 0.19 3.69 19.68
N THR A 233 1.09 4.68 19.88
CA THR A 233 1.33 5.72 18.89
C THR A 233 1.98 5.13 17.64
N THR A 234 1.50 5.53 16.48
CA THR A 234 2.07 5.12 15.19
C THR A 234 3.50 5.66 15.03
N ILE A 235 4.42 4.80 14.66
CA ILE A 235 5.81 5.12 14.35
C ILE A 235 6.24 4.43 13.04
N GLY A 236 7.38 4.84 12.49
CA GLY A 236 7.86 4.38 11.18
C GLY A 236 7.60 5.42 10.09
N THR A 237 7.21 4.98 8.91
CA THR A 237 6.88 5.88 7.79
C THR A 237 5.57 6.60 8.06
N SER A 238 5.59 7.94 8.15
CA SER A 238 4.45 8.72 8.62
C SER A 238 3.27 8.77 7.65
N VAL A 239 3.55 8.86 6.37
CA VAL A 239 2.54 8.79 5.30
C VAL A 239 2.87 7.60 4.42
N LEU A 240 2.05 6.59 4.51
CA LEU A 240 2.27 5.34 3.80
C LEU A 240 1.01 4.97 3.02
N ALA A 241 1.08 5.16 1.72
CA ALA A 241 0.04 4.78 0.78
C ALA A 241 0.67 4.07 -0.42
N ASN A 242 0.03 2.99 -0.85
CA ASN A 242 0.39 2.28 -2.07
C ASN A 242 -0.41 2.88 -3.24
N THR A 243 0.28 3.31 -4.29
CA THR A 243 -0.37 3.97 -5.43
C THR A 243 -1.32 3.07 -6.22
N THR A 244 -1.26 1.76 -6.00
CA THR A 244 -2.13 0.79 -6.66
C THR A 244 -3.34 0.38 -5.82
N MET A 245 -3.32 0.63 -4.51
CA MET A 245 -4.35 0.17 -3.57
C MET A 245 -4.98 1.30 -2.76
N GLU A 246 -4.21 2.34 -2.42
CA GLU A 246 -4.67 3.46 -1.58
C GLU A 246 -4.32 4.83 -2.19
N THR A 247 -4.49 4.99 -3.48
CA THR A 247 -4.09 6.20 -4.23
C THR A 247 -4.65 7.50 -3.64
N TYR A 248 -5.90 7.48 -3.15
CA TYR A 248 -6.57 8.66 -2.58
C TYR A 248 -6.17 8.95 -1.14
N PHE A 249 -5.37 8.12 -0.55
CA PHE A 249 -4.89 8.29 0.84
C PHE A 249 -3.46 8.82 0.90
N GLN A 250 -2.96 9.39 -0.17
CA GLN A 250 -1.71 10.14 -0.18
C GLN A 250 -1.87 11.50 0.52
N SER A 251 -2.53 11.51 1.65
CA SER A 251 -2.76 12.67 2.49
C SER A 251 -1.88 12.57 3.72
N PRO A 252 -1.40 13.72 4.21
CA PRO A 252 -0.50 13.77 5.37
C PRO A 252 -1.06 13.19 6.66
N ASN A 253 -2.35 12.97 6.71
CA ASN A 253 -3.03 12.47 7.90
C ASN A 253 -3.42 10.99 7.78
N PHE A 254 -3.03 10.30 6.70
CA PHE A 254 -3.40 8.92 6.47
C PHE A 254 -2.20 7.99 6.60
N SER A 255 -2.34 7.01 7.46
CA SER A 255 -1.47 5.85 7.58
C SER A 255 -2.32 4.58 7.59
N CYS A 256 -1.71 3.41 7.55
CA CYS A 256 -2.43 2.14 7.67
C CYS A 256 -3.34 2.13 8.90
N PHE A 257 -2.86 2.64 10.03
CA PHE A 257 -3.62 2.65 11.30
C PHE A 257 -4.75 3.69 11.35
N THR A 258 -4.90 4.53 10.35
CA THR A 258 -6.12 5.35 10.24
C THR A 258 -7.36 4.50 9.97
N CYS A 259 -7.18 3.39 9.23
CA CYS A 259 -8.26 2.45 8.91
C CYS A 259 -8.14 1.13 9.69
N HIS A 260 -6.92 0.76 10.14
CA HIS A 260 -6.61 -0.49 10.82
C HIS A 260 -6.28 -0.25 12.30
N SER A 261 -7.06 0.57 12.96
CA SER A 261 -6.95 0.83 14.40
C SER A 261 -8.28 0.64 15.09
N ASP A 262 -8.23 0.45 16.38
CA ASP A 262 -9.43 0.36 17.19
C ASP A 262 -9.65 1.63 18.01
N SER A 263 -10.90 1.97 18.22
CA SER A 263 -11.26 2.97 19.21
C SER A 263 -10.86 2.44 20.61
N PRO A 264 -10.31 3.27 21.50
CA PRO A 264 -9.83 2.85 22.81
C PRO A 264 -10.84 2.07 23.68
N ALA A 265 -12.11 2.05 23.28
CA ALA A 265 -13.18 1.41 24.03
C ALA A 265 -13.41 -0.07 23.71
N SER A 266 -12.88 -0.60 22.59
CA SER A 266 -13.20 -1.96 22.15
C SER A 266 -12.12 -2.57 21.27
N PHE A 267 -10.96 -2.88 21.86
CA PHE A 267 -9.93 -3.59 21.12
C PHE A 267 -10.43 -4.96 20.66
N ALA A 268 -10.64 -5.09 19.37
CA ALA A 268 -10.90 -6.37 18.73
C ALA A 268 -9.81 -6.63 17.67
N PRO A 269 -9.14 -7.79 17.69
CA PRO A 269 -8.15 -8.13 16.64
C PRO A 269 -8.68 -7.99 15.22
N ALA A 270 -9.99 -8.13 15.02
CA ALA A 270 -10.68 -7.90 13.76
C ALA A 270 -10.58 -6.47 13.22
N SER A 271 -10.35 -5.48 14.10
CA SER A 271 -10.19 -4.08 13.69
C SER A 271 -8.82 -3.80 13.11
N ILE A 272 -7.79 -4.55 13.55
CA ILE A 272 -6.44 -4.43 12.99
C ILE A 272 -6.36 -5.19 11.67
N SER A 273 -6.91 -6.41 11.63
CA SER A 273 -6.92 -7.23 10.42
C SER A 273 -8.34 -7.42 9.93
N HIS A 274 -8.64 -6.90 8.75
CA HIS A 274 -9.95 -7.12 8.11
C HIS A 274 -10.15 -8.57 7.66
N ILE A 275 -9.12 -9.40 7.66
CA ILE A 275 -9.19 -10.82 7.34
C ILE A 275 -9.76 -11.60 8.52
N PHE A 276 -9.34 -11.30 9.74
CA PHE A 276 -9.78 -12.03 10.93
C PHE A 276 -11.28 -11.97 11.15
N SER A 277 -11.94 -10.91 10.73
CA SER A 277 -13.39 -10.80 10.82
C SER A 277 -14.14 -11.81 9.91
N LYS A 278 -13.44 -12.32 8.89
CA LYS A 278 -13.98 -13.27 7.90
C LYS A 278 -13.51 -14.71 8.12
N LEU A 279 -12.54 -14.93 8.99
CA LEU A 279 -12.07 -16.27 9.33
C LEU A 279 -13.10 -16.95 10.23
N GLU A 280 -13.64 -18.06 9.77
CA GLU A 280 -14.42 -18.91 10.67
C GLU A 280 -13.49 -19.53 11.71
N PRO A 281 -13.81 -19.42 13.03
CA PRO A 281 -13.02 -20.06 14.06
C PRO A 281 -12.86 -21.56 13.80
N LEU A 282 -11.65 -22.07 14.00
CA LEU A 282 -11.32 -23.48 13.74
C LEU A 282 -12.25 -24.47 14.44
N TYR A 283 -12.80 -24.12 15.59
CA TYR A 283 -13.78 -24.97 16.29
C TYR A 283 -15.09 -25.15 15.51
N ARG A 284 -15.54 -24.12 14.73
CA ARG A 284 -16.73 -24.27 13.85
C ARG A 284 -16.46 -25.21 12.70
N VAL A 285 -15.27 -25.19 12.14
CA VAL A 285 -14.84 -26.12 11.10
C VAL A 285 -14.83 -27.56 11.66
N HIS A 286 -14.27 -27.75 12.84
CA HIS A 286 -14.27 -29.04 13.53
C HIS A 286 -15.69 -29.56 13.79
N ASP A 287 -16.60 -28.72 14.24
CA ASP A 287 -18.00 -29.11 14.47
C ASP A 287 -18.75 -29.46 13.20
N GLN A 288 -18.48 -28.77 12.10
CA GLN A 288 -19.05 -29.09 10.80
C GLN A 288 -18.54 -30.43 10.26
N LEU A 289 -17.25 -30.72 10.44
CA LEU A 289 -16.66 -32.00 10.05
C LEU A 289 -17.22 -33.17 10.87
N ASN A 290 -17.49 -32.98 12.13
CA ASN A 290 -18.07 -33.99 13.00
C ASN A 290 -19.57 -34.25 12.72
N LYS A 291 -20.32 -33.24 12.29
CA LYS A 291 -21.73 -33.38 11.86
C LYS A 291 -21.86 -34.14 10.54
N LYS A 292 -20.87 -34.13 9.67
CA LYS A 292 -20.86 -34.90 8.40
C LYS A 292 -20.47 -36.36 8.60
N LYS A 293 -20.01 -36.75 9.77
CA LYS A 293 -19.67 -38.15 10.10
C LYS A 293 -20.78 -38.92 10.85
N LYS A 294 -21.88 -38.27 11.14
CA LYS A 294 -23.11 -38.87 11.66
C LYS A 294 -24.16 -38.92 10.54
#